data_60bf22bbb77601f19d711b0a3b3267cc
#
_entry.id   60bf22bbb77601f19d711b0a3b3267cc
#
_cell.length_a   1.000
_cell.length_b   1.000
_cell.length_c   1.000
_cell.angle_alpha   90.00
_cell.angle_beta   90.00
_cell.angle_gamma   90.00
#
_symmetry.space_group_name_H-M   'P 1'
#
loop_
_entity.id
_entity.type
_entity.pdbx_description
1 polymer ?
#
loop_
_entity_poly.entity_id
_entity_poly.type
_entity_poly.pdbx_seq_one_letter_code
_entity_poly.pdbx_strand_id
1 'polypeptide(L)'
;MFLSEYCDVNYNDTHNVVFVIWKKFCCNDDYRKPLEYALEIIKKYRCDYCADTRNGFENIPEDTQWVAEFFMPTAAEYGCKCIYFIIDKNNSLKEELEGQESDSSDKLEFRYIYNLEEIEK
;
A
#
# COMPACT_ATOMS: atom_id res chain seq x y z
N MET A 1 -8.55 4.66 12.71
CA MET A 1 -8.68 5.22 11.36
C MET A 1 -7.80 6.46 11.22
N PHE A 2 -7.08 6.55 10.13
CA PHE A 2 -6.26 7.73 9.80
C PHE A 2 -6.92 8.46 8.64
N LEU A 3 -7.18 9.75 8.80
CA LEU A 3 -7.81 10.58 7.77
C LEU A 3 -6.96 11.81 7.52
N SER A 4 -6.64 12.07 6.25
CA SER A 4 -5.91 13.27 5.86
C SER A 4 -6.41 13.79 4.52
N GLU A 5 -5.91 14.94 4.14
CA GLU A 5 -6.20 15.52 2.82
C GLU A 5 -5.67 14.65 1.69
N TYR A 6 -4.59 13.90 1.94
CA TYR A 6 -3.88 13.12 0.93
C TYR A 6 -4.21 11.65 0.92
N CYS A 7 -4.59 11.09 2.06
CA CYS A 7 -4.73 9.66 2.22
C CYS A 7 -5.58 9.29 3.41
N ASP A 8 -6.43 8.27 3.24
CA ASP A 8 -7.17 7.67 4.34
C ASP A 8 -6.64 6.26 4.57
N VAL A 9 -6.54 5.85 5.82
CA VAL A 9 -6.09 4.51 6.20
C VAL A 9 -7.08 3.92 7.19
N ASN A 10 -7.55 2.69 6.93
CA ASN A 10 -8.42 1.98 7.86
C ASN A 10 -8.22 0.47 7.72
N TYR A 11 -8.67 -0.26 8.74
CA TYR A 11 -8.64 -1.71 8.72
C TYR A 11 -9.96 -2.24 8.16
N ASN A 12 -9.86 -3.15 7.18
CA ASN A 12 -11.03 -3.83 6.59
C ASN A 12 -11.06 -5.26 7.11
N ASP A 13 -11.99 -5.56 8.03
CA ASP A 13 -12.08 -6.86 8.66
C ASP A 13 -12.69 -7.93 7.76
N THR A 14 -13.48 -7.53 6.77
CA THR A 14 -14.07 -8.48 5.82
C THR A 14 -12.99 -9.19 5.01
N HIS A 15 -11.98 -8.46 4.57
CA HIS A 15 -10.89 -8.99 3.76
C HIS A 15 -9.59 -9.19 4.55
N ASN A 16 -9.58 -8.79 5.81
CA ASN A 16 -8.39 -8.81 6.67
C ASN A 16 -7.20 -8.10 6.02
N VAL A 17 -7.41 -6.85 5.64
CA VAL A 17 -6.38 -6.01 5.04
C VAL A 17 -6.43 -4.62 5.67
N VAL A 18 -5.28 -3.96 5.73
CA VAL A 18 -5.26 -2.52 5.96
C VAL A 18 -5.49 -1.85 4.62
N PHE A 19 -6.50 -0.99 4.55
CA PHE A 19 -6.93 -0.35 3.31
C PHE A 19 -6.45 1.09 3.30
N VAL A 20 -5.60 1.42 2.33
CA VAL A 20 -4.98 2.74 2.18
C VAL A 20 -5.51 3.36 0.89
N ILE A 21 -6.23 4.48 1.01
CA ILE A 21 -6.86 5.16 -0.12
C ILE A 21 -6.10 6.45 -0.40
N TRP A 22 -5.35 6.48 -1.50
CA TRP A 22 -4.60 7.65 -1.94
C TRP A 22 -5.53 8.59 -2.69
N LYS A 23 -5.59 9.85 -2.25
CA LYS A 23 -6.51 10.85 -2.81
C LYS A 23 -5.83 11.79 -3.79
N LYS A 24 -4.57 12.13 -3.54
CA LYS A 24 -3.78 13.01 -4.40
C LYS A 24 -2.29 12.87 -4.10
N PHE A 25 -1.47 13.45 -4.96
CA PHE A 25 -0.02 13.42 -4.78
C PHE A 25 0.40 13.98 -3.44
N CYS A 26 1.35 13.32 -2.80
CA CYS A 26 1.99 13.78 -1.58
C CYS A 26 3.39 13.19 -1.48
N CYS A 27 4.19 13.73 -0.58
CA CYS A 27 5.57 13.30 -0.40
C CYS A 27 6.02 13.49 1.04
N ASN A 28 7.18 12.94 1.36
CA ASN A 28 7.78 13.03 2.69
C ASN A 28 6.80 12.57 3.79
N ASP A 29 6.59 13.38 4.82
CA ASP A 29 5.73 12.98 5.94
C ASP A 29 4.29 12.75 5.56
N ASP A 30 3.74 13.53 4.61
CA ASP A 30 2.37 13.35 4.14
C ASP A 30 2.16 11.99 3.48
N TYR A 31 3.22 11.43 2.90
CA TYR A 31 3.22 10.10 2.31
C TYR A 31 3.57 9.02 3.33
N ARG A 32 4.57 9.26 4.17
CA ARG A 32 5.10 8.25 5.10
C ARG A 32 4.23 8.01 6.32
N LYS A 33 3.63 9.05 6.89
CA LYS A 33 2.79 8.91 8.09
C LYS A 33 1.61 7.97 7.90
N PRO A 34 0.84 8.07 6.79
CA PRO A 34 -0.22 7.09 6.55
C PRO A 34 0.30 5.66 6.50
N LEU A 35 1.46 5.45 5.88
CA LEU A 35 2.06 4.12 5.78
C LEU A 35 2.57 3.62 7.12
N GLU A 36 3.11 4.49 7.96
CA GLU A 36 3.50 4.13 9.33
C GLU A 36 2.27 3.70 10.14
N TYR A 37 1.15 4.40 9.98
CA TYR A 37 -0.11 4.01 10.60
C TYR A 37 -0.57 2.64 10.08
N ALA A 38 -0.43 2.40 8.79
CA ALA A 38 -0.76 1.10 8.20
C ALA A 38 0.11 -0.02 8.80
N LEU A 39 1.39 0.24 9.05
CA LEU A 39 2.27 -0.73 9.69
C LEU A 39 1.79 -1.11 11.10
N GLU A 40 1.29 -0.14 11.86
CA GLU A 40 0.72 -0.41 13.19
C GLU A 40 -0.49 -1.34 13.10
N ILE A 41 -1.34 -1.15 12.08
CA ILE A 41 -2.49 -2.01 11.86
C ILE A 41 -2.03 -3.42 11.45
N ILE A 42 -1.06 -3.52 10.56
CA ILE A 42 -0.50 -4.81 10.15
C ILE A 42 0.06 -5.56 11.35
N LYS A 43 0.80 -4.87 12.20
CA LYS A 43 1.36 -5.45 13.42
C LYS A 43 0.28 -5.97 14.36
N LYS A 44 -0.81 -5.20 14.53
CA LYS A 44 -1.89 -5.53 15.44
C LYS A 44 -2.72 -6.72 14.95
N TYR A 45 -3.08 -6.73 13.68
CA TYR A 45 -3.99 -7.72 13.11
C TYR A 45 -3.31 -8.80 12.28
N ARG A 46 -2.04 -8.64 11.97
CA ARG A 46 -1.27 -9.51 11.08
C ARG A 46 -1.99 -9.69 9.75
N CYS A 47 -2.40 -8.57 9.17
CA CYS A 47 -3.20 -8.52 7.96
C CYS A 47 -2.34 -8.16 6.75
N ASP A 48 -2.93 -8.30 5.56
CA ASP A 48 -2.30 -7.85 4.33
C ASP A 48 -2.55 -6.37 4.10
N TYR A 49 -1.96 -5.82 3.05
CA TYR A 49 -2.02 -4.41 2.71
C TYR A 49 -2.73 -4.26 1.36
N CYS A 50 -3.62 -3.27 1.27
CA CYS A 50 -4.30 -2.94 0.02
C CYS A 50 -4.27 -1.43 -0.19
N ALA A 51 -3.69 -0.98 -1.28
CA ALA A 51 -3.63 0.43 -1.63
C ALA A 51 -4.54 0.73 -2.82
N ASP A 52 -5.45 1.70 -2.64
CA ASP A 52 -6.27 2.22 -3.74
C ASP A 52 -5.49 3.35 -4.39
N THR A 53 -5.01 3.10 -5.61
CA THR A 53 -4.17 4.03 -6.35
C THR A 53 -4.89 4.71 -7.50
N ARG A 54 -6.23 4.54 -7.61
CA ARG A 54 -7.00 5.04 -8.74
C ARG A 54 -7.05 6.56 -8.84
N ASN A 55 -6.95 7.26 -7.71
CA ASN A 55 -7.02 8.73 -7.67
C ASN A 55 -5.65 9.39 -7.60
N GLY A 56 -4.59 8.61 -7.70
CA GLY A 56 -3.23 9.08 -7.72
C GLY A 56 -2.32 8.19 -6.90
N PHE A 57 -1.19 7.84 -7.47
CA PHE A 57 -0.14 7.15 -6.74
C PHE A 57 1.17 7.56 -7.41
N GLU A 58 1.61 8.74 -7.04
CA GLU A 58 2.91 9.23 -7.49
C GLU A 58 3.72 9.53 -6.25
N ASN A 59 4.98 9.16 -6.27
CA ASN A 59 5.88 9.47 -5.17
C ASN A 59 7.26 9.85 -5.72
N ILE A 60 7.98 10.62 -4.93
CA ILE A 60 9.33 11.02 -5.28
C ILE A 60 10.28 9.82 -5.07
N PRO A 61 11.45 9.79 -5.75
CA PRO A 61 12.38 8.66 -5.62
C PRO A 61 12.78 8.33 -4.18
N GLU A 62 12.92 9.32 -3.32
CA GLU A 62 13.28 9.12 -1.92
C GLU A 62 12.20 8.34 -1.18
N ASP A 63 10.93 8.62 -1.46
CA ASP A 63 9.82 7.92 -0.84
C ASP A 63 9.69 6.49 -1.39
N THR A 64 9.93 6.31 -2.69
CA THR A 64 9.96 4.97 -3.30
C THR A 64 11.04 4.11 -2.64
N GLN A 65 12.22 4.67 -2.44
CA GLN A 65 13.31 3.99 -1.78
C GLN A 65 12.95 3.65 -0.33
N TRP A 66 12.34 4.59 0.39
CA TRP A 66 11.89 4.36 1.77
C TRP A 66 10.91 3.19 1.85
N VAL A 67 9.97 3.11 0.91
CA VAL A 67 9.01 2.00 0.86
C VAL A 67 9.75 0.68 0.66
N ALA A 68 10.65 0.62 -0.30
CA ALA A 68 11.38 -0.62 -0.61
C ALA A 68 12.31 -1.06 0.53
N GLU A 69 12.99 -0.12 1.18
CA GLU A 69 13.99 -0.42 2.20
C GLU A 69 13.43 -0.54 3.62
N PHE A 70 12.32 0.14 3.91
CA PHE A 70 11.75 0.18 5.26
C PHE A 70 10.35 -0.41 5.32
N PHE A 71 9.42 0.15 4.53
CA PHE A 71 7.99 -0.22 4.65
C PHE A 71 7.76 -1.69 4.31
N MET A 72 8.23 -2.13 3.16
CA MET A 72 7.98 -3.50 2.68
C MET A 72 8.59 -4.56 3.60
N PRO A 73 9.88 -4.46 3.98
CA PRO A 73 10.46 -5.43 4.91
C PRO A 73 9.78 -5.42 6.29
N THR A 74 9.42 -4.24 6.79
CA THR A 74 8.77 -4.11 8.09
C THR A 74 7.37 -4.73 8.06
N ALA A 75 6.61 -4.49 6.98
CA ALA A 75 5.30 -5.10 6.81
C ALA A 75 5.38 -6.61 6.80
N ALA A 76 6.36 -7.17 6.08
CA ALA A 76 6.58 -8.62 6.03
C ALA A 76 6.90 -9.18 7.43
N GLU A 77 7.75 -8.47 8.18
CA GLU A 77 8.12 -8.85 9.55
C GLU A 77 6.90 -8.87 10.47
N TYR A 78 5.96 -7.95 10.28
CA TYR A 78 4.76 -7.84 11.09
C TYR A 78 3.66 -8.83 10.69
N GLY A 79 3.86 -9.62 9.64
CA GLY A 79 2.93 -10.66 9.24
C GLY A 79 2.19 -10.42 7.94
N CYS A 80 2.46 -9.33 7.25
CA CYS A 80 1.90 -9.07 5.92
C CYS A 80 2.49 -10.06 4.92
N LYS A 81 1.64 -10.68 4.11
CA LYS A 81 2.07 -11.66 3.11
C LYS A 81 1.81 -11.18 1.69
N CYS A 82 0.84 -10.32 1.50
CA CYS A 82 0.42 -9.87 0.18
C CYS A 82 0.17 -8.36 0.18
N ILE A 83 0.60 -7.73 -0.89
CA ILE A 83 0.36 -6.32 -1.16
C ILE A 83 -0.57 -6.25 -2.39
N TYR A 84 -1.75 -5.68 -2.21
CA TYR A 84 -2.71 -5.48 -3.29
C TYR A 84 -2.68 -4.02 -3.72
N PHE A 85 -2.71 -3.79 -5.03
CA PHE A 85 -2.86 -2.45 -5.59
C PHE A 85 -4.15 -2.41 -6.40
N ILE A 86 -5.07 -1.51 -6.04
CA ILE A 86 -6.27 -1.27 -6.84
C ILE A 86 -5.90 -0.24 -7.90
N ILE A 87 -5.98 -0.64 -9.15
CA ILE A 87 -5.59 0.18 -10.29
C ILE A 87 -6.77 0.43 -11.22
N ASP A 88 -6.66 1.47 -12.04
CA ASP A 88 -7.63 1.75 -13.10
C ASP A 88 -7.17 1.06 -14.37
N LYS A 89 -8.08 0.40 -15.09
CA LYS A 89 -7.76 -0.31 -16.33
C LYS A 89 -7.13 0.58 -17.39
N ASN A 90 -7.44 1.87 -17.37
CA ASN A 90 -6.93 2.83 -18.34
C ASN A 90 -5.72 3.62 -17.82
N ASN A 91 -5.16 3.21 -16.68
CA ASN A 91 -4.10 3.94 -16.02
C ASN A 91 -2.75 3.26 -16.23
N SER A 92 -1.71 4.05 -16.52
CA SER A 92 -0.34 3.57 -16.72
C SER A 92 0.42 3.36 -15.40
N LEU A 93 -0.19 3.62 -14.26
CA LEU A 93 0.47 3.48 -12.95
C LEU A 93 0.94 2.04 -12.67
N LYS A 94 0.41 1.06 -13.37
CA LYS A 94 0.83 -0.32 -13.21
C LYS A 94 2.34 -0.50 -13.45
N GLU A 95 2.89 0.17 -14.46
CA GLU A 95 4.32 0.10 -14.76
C GLU A 95 5.15 0.68 -13.60
N GLU A 96 4.69 1.77 -13.02
CA GLU A 96 5.33 2.40 -11.87
C GLU A 96 5.30 1.51 -10.64
N LEU A 97 4.17 0.86 -10.41
CA LEU A 97 4.01 -0.08 -9.29
C LEU A 97 4.86 -1.33 -9.49
N GLU A 98 4.97 -1.83 -10.71
CA GLU A 98 5.84 -2.96 -11.03
C GLU A 98 7.31 -2.62 -10.77
N GLY A 99 7.70 -1.36 -10.98
CA GLY A 99 9.02 -0.89 -10.62
C GLY A 99 9.28 -0.99 -9.11
N GLN A 100 8.29 -0.65 -8.28
CA GLN A 100 8.38 -0.82 -6.84
C GLN A 100 8.50 -2.30 -6.46
N GLU A 101 7.74 -3.16 -7.13
CA GLU A 101 7.77 -4.60 -6.90
C GLU A 101 9.18 -5.16 -7.08
N SER A 102 9.89 -4.74 -8.13
CA SER A 102 11.23 -5.24 -8.41
C SER A 102 12.26 -4.87 -7.35
N ASP A 103 12.00 -3.81 -6.59
CA ASP A 103 12.90 -3.33 -5.53
C ASP A 103 12.49 -3.83 -4.14
N SER A 104 11.47 -4.68 -4.03
CA SER A 104 10.90 -5.09 -2.76
C SER A 104 11.43 -6.43 -2.27
N SER A 105 11.00 -6.80 -1.04
CA SER A 105 11.38 -8.06 -0.41
C SER A 105 10.75 -9.27 -1.11
N ASP A 106 11.50 -10.36 -1.26
CA ASP A 106 11.02 -11.64 -1.79
C ASP A 106 9.93 -12.27 -0.91
N LYS A 107 9.76 -11.77 0.31
CA LYS A 107 8.78 -12.31 1.26
C LYS A 107 7.35 -11.88 1.00
N LEU A 108 7.14 -10.91 0.10
CA LEU A 108 5.83 -10.35 -0.18
C LEU A 108 5.38 -10.74 -1.57
N GLU A 109 4.09 -11.08 -1.69
CA GLU A 109 3.43 -11.30 -2.96
C GLU A 109 2.75 -10.00 -3.38
N PHE A 110 2.78 -9.67 -4.67
CA PHE A 110 2.18 -8.45 -5.21
C PHE A 110 1.06 -8.83 -6.17
N ARG A 111 -0.11 -8.19 -6.01
CA ARG A 111 -1.25 -8.41 -6.89
C ARG A 111 -1.86 -7.09 -7.31
N TYR A 112 -2.26 -7.01 -8.57
CA TYR A 112 -2.93 -5.84 -9.14
C TYR A 112 -4.38 -6.21 -9.37
N ILE A 113 -5.29 -5.45 -8.76
CA ILE A 113 -6.72 -5.72 -8.81
C ILE A 113 -7.47 -4.45 -9.23
N TYR A 114 -8.73 -4.58 -9.65
CA TYR A 114 -9.53 -3.45 -10.07
C TYR A 114 -10.54 -3.02 -9.01
N ASN A 115 -10.82 -3.89 -8.04
CA ASN A 115 -11.68 -3.54 -6.90
C ASN A 115 -11.35 -4.44 -5.71
N LEU A 116 -11.81 -4.01 -4.53
CA LEU A 116 -11.52 -4.69 -3.27
C LEU A 116 -12.09 -6.11 -3.22
N GLU A 117 -13.18 -6.37 -3.94
CA GLU A 117 -13.84 -7.67 -3.95
C GLU A 117 -13.00 -8.77 -4.60
N GLU A 118 -11.98 -8.41 -5.38
CA GLU A 118 -11.07 -9.38 -5.99
C GLU A 118 -10.07 -9.97 -5.00
N ILE A 119 -10.02 -9.46 -3.77
CA ILE A 119 -9.17 -10.03 -2.74
C ILE A 119 -9.79 -11.34 -2.25
N GLU A 120 -9.07 -12.44 -2.46
CA GLU A 120 -9.50 -13.77 -2.02
C GLU A 120 -8.82 -14.11 -0.70
N LYS A 121 -9.62 -14.51 0.27
CA LYS A 121 -9.13 -14.92 1.59
C LYS A 121 -9.69 -16.27 1.97
#